data_e06d08e759ff4a066dbf2719cc447450
#
_entry.id   e06d08e759ff4a066dbf2719cc447450
#
_cell.length_a   1.000
_cell.length_b   1.000
_cell.length_c   1.000
_cell.angle_alpha   90.00
_cell.angle_beta   90.00
_cell.angle_gamma   90.00
#
_symmetry.space_group_name_H-M   'P 1'
#
loop_
_entity.id
_entity.type
_entity.pdbx_description
1 polymer ?
#
loop_
_entity_poly.entity_id
_entity_poly.type
_entity_poly.pdbx_seq_one_letter_code
_entity_poly.pdbx_strand_id
1 'polypeptide(L)'
;MVHLTPEEKTAVNALWGKVNVDAVGGEALGRLLVVYPWTQRFFESFGDLSSPDAVMGNPKVKAHGKKVLGAFSDGLAHLDNLKGTFSQLSELHCDKLHVDPENFRLLGNVLVCVLARNFGKEFTPQMQAIRRWWLVWLMPWLTTPGQRAGLCAGPSLWQRIHPTSAGCLSESGGWCG
;
A
#
# COMPACT_ATOMS: atom_id res chain seq x y z
N MET A 1 -8.72 9.40 -14.32
CA MET A 1 -8.14 8.05 -14.53
C MET A 1 -6.63 8.21 -14.60
N VAL A 2 -5.86 7.56 -13.73
CA VAL A 2 -4.39 7.63 -13.81
C VAL A 2 -3.95 6.63 -14.88
N HIS A 3 -3.44 7.13 -16.00
CA HIS A 3 -2.88 6.28 -17.04
C HIS A 3 -1.37 6.19 -16.87
N LEU A 4 -0.85 4.96 -16.87
CA LEU A 4 0.58 4.74 -17.03
C LEU A 4 0.95 4.97 -18.50
N THR A 5 2.06 5.63 -18.74
CA THR A 5 2.62 5.68 -20.09
C THR A 5 3.12 4.29 -20.52
N PRO A 6 3.27 4.03 -21.82
CA PRO A 6 3.83 2.76 -22.30
C PRO A 6 5.21 2.45 -21.68
N GLU A 7 6.06 3.47 -21.52
CA GLU A 7 7.38 3.34 -20.91
C GLU A 7 7.27 2.97 -19.43
N GLU A 8 6.34 3.59 -18.68
CA GLU A 8 6.10 3.27 -17.28
C GLU A 8 5.57 1.84 -17.13
N LYS A 9 4.65 1.40 -17.97
CA LYS A 9 4.15 0.02 -17.98
C LYS A 9 5.29 -0.98 -18.22
N THR A 10 6.13 -0.70 -19.20
CA THR A 10 7.29 -1.55 -19.52
C THR A 10 8.27 -1.61 -18.36
N ALA A 11 8.61 -0.46 -17.76
CA ALA A 11 9.54 -0.40 -16.63
C ALA A 11 9.00 -1.11 -15.40
N VAL A 12 7.71 -0.93 -15.08
CA VAL A 12 7.06 -1.59 -13.94
C VAL A 12 7.02 -3.11 -14.15
N ASN A 13 6.64 -3.58 -15.34
CA ASN A 13 6.59 -5.02 -15.62
C ASN A 13 7.99 -5.66 -15.59
N ALA A 14 9.00 -4.99 -16.13
CA ALA A 14 10.38 -5.47 -16.09
C ALA A 14 10.93 -5.58 -14.66
N LEU A 15 10.62 -4.58 -13.80
CA LEU A 15 10.96 -4.67 -12.38
C LEU A 15 10.20 -5.79 -11.70
N TRP A 16 8.87 -5.86 -11.95
CA TRP A 16 8.02 -6.82 -11.27
C TRP A 16 8.41 -8.27 -11.54
N GLY A 17 8.88 -8.57 -12.73
CA GLY A 17 9.39 -9.89 -13.08
C GLY A 17 10.61 -10.34 -12.25
N LYS A 18 11.31 -9.41 -11.60
CA LYS A 18 12.44 -9.67 -10.70
C LYS A 18 12.05 -9.68 -9.21
N VAL A 19 10.82 -9.27 -8.86
CA VAL A 19 10.38 -9.13 -7.48
C VAL A 19 10.10 -10.51 -6.87
N ASN A 20 10.75 -10.80 -5.76
CA ASN A 20 10.34 -11.90 -4.90
C ASN A 20 9.11 -11.49 -4.09
N VAL A 21 7.92 -11.82 -4.61
CA VAL A 21 6.63 -11.42 -4.05
C VAL A 21 6.47 -11.85 -2.58
N ASP A 22 6.97 -13.03 -2.22
CA ASP A 22 6.85 -13.57 -0.88
C ASP A 22 7.68 -12.76 0.13
N ALA A 23 8.93 -12.49 -0.22
CA ALA A 23 9.85 -11.75 0.65
C ALA A 23 9.46 -10.26 0.75
N VAL A 24 9.25 -9.62 -0.41
CA VAL A 24 8.89 -8.19 -0.47
C VAL A 24 7.53 -7.92 0.15
N GLY A 25 6.55 -8.83 -0.05
CA GLY A 25 5.22 -8.69 0.53
C GLY A 25 5.24 -8.77 2.05
N GLY A 26 5.93 -9.75 2.60
CA GLY A 26 6.10 -9.89 4.05
C GLY A 26 6.83 -8.70 4.67
N GLU A 27 7.90 -8.23 4.02
CA GLU A 27 8.64 -7.04 4.46
C GLU A 27 7.78 -5.76 4.39
N ALA A 28 7.07 -5.53 3.30
CA ALA A 28 6.25 -4.33 3.13
C ALA A 28 5.12 -4.27 4.17
N LEU A 29 4.39 -5.36 4.37
CA LEU A 29 3.33 -5.40 5.38
C LEU A 29 3.91 -5.27 6.79
N GLY A 30 4.99 -5.99 7.10
CA GLY A 30 5.64 -5.89 8.40
C GLY A 30 6.09 -4.45 8.71
N ARG A 31 6.73 -3.79 7.76
CA ARG A 31 7.13 -2.38 7.91
C ARG A 31 5.94 -1.44 8.07
N LEU A 32 4.83 -1.67 7.35
CA LEU A 32 3.60 -0.90 7.55
C LEU A 32 3.15 -0.97 9.02
N LEU A 33 3.08 -2.18 9.57
CA LEU A 33 2.61 -2.41 10.95
C LEU A 33 3.55 -1.81 12.01
N VAL A 34 4.86 -1.75 11.73
CA VAL A 34 5.86 -1.14 12.62
C VAL A 34 5.84 0.38 12.54
N VAL A 35 5.82 0.94 11.32
CA VAL A 35 5.90 2.39 11.10
C VAL A 35 4.57 3.08 11.42
N TYR A 36 3.46 2.41 11.17
CA TYR A 36 2.11 2.91 11.41
C TYR A 36 1.33 1.99 12.36
N PRO A 37 1.66 1.99 13.68
CA PRO A 37 1.14 1.00 14.64
C PRO A 37 -0.38 0.94 14.73
N TRP A 38 -1.08 2.03 14.44
CA TRP A 38 -2.55 2.04 14.41
C TRP A 38 -3.16 1.11 13.37
N THR A 39 -2.39 0.72 12.35
CA THR A 39 -2.86 -0.23 11.33
C THR A 39 -2.97 -1.65 11.89
N GLN A 40 -2.30 -1.96 13.01
CA GLN A 40 -2.35 -3.27 13.66
C GLN A 40 -3.77 -3.67 14.09
N ARG A 41 -4.66 -2.71 14.34
CA ARG A 41 -6.06 -2.96 14.68
C ARG A 41 -6.82 -3.82 13.67
N PHE A 42 -6.38 -3.84 12.40
CA PHE A 42 -6.97 -4.68 11.36
C PHE A 42 -6.40 -6.11 11.36
N PHE A 43 -5.40 -6.37 12.20
CA PHE A 43 -4.62 -7.60 12.23
C PHE A 43 -4.58 -8.27 13.62
N GLU A 44 -5.56 -8.00 14.46
CA GLU A 44 -5.64 -8.54 15.83
C GLU A 44 -5.54 -10.08 15.86
N SER A 45 -6.08 -10.75 14.84
CA SER A 45 -6.01 -12.21 14.72
C SER A 45 -4.60 -12.76 14.43
N PHE A 46 -3.61 -11.89 14.19
CA PHE A 46 -2.25 -12.32 13.85
C PHE A 46 -1.41 -12.69 15.08
N GLY A 47 -1.87 -12.36 16.27
CA GLY A 47 -1.20 -12.63 17.54
C GLY A 47 -0.28 -11.49 17.96
N ASP A 48 0.89 -11.82 18.49
CA ASP A 48 1.79 -10.80 19.03
C ASP A 48 2.38 -9.91 17.93
N LEU A 49 2.09 -8.62 18.04
CA LEU A 49 2.58 -7.54 17.19
C LEU A 49 3.22 -6.41 18.03
N SER A 50 3.58 -6.70 19.29
CA SER A 50 4.02 -5.69 20.26
C SER A 50 5.42 -5.11 19.98
N SER A 51 6.24 -5.82 19.24
CA SER A 51 7.60 -5.37 18.91
C SER A 51 7.90 -5.49 17.40
N PRO A 52 8.84 -4.69 16.88
CA PRO A 52 9.28 -4.83 15.49
C PRO A 52 9.72 -6.25 15.12
N ASP A 53 10.44 -6.92 16.02
CA ASP A 53 10.92 -8.30 15.78
C ASP A 53 9.77 -9.30 15.76
N ALA A 54 8.79 -9.16 16.66
CA ALA A 54 7.58 -9.97 16.67
C ALA A 54 6.79 -9.79 15.38
N VAL A 55 6.60 -8.55 14.90
CA VAL A 55 5.91 -8.25 13.65
C VAL A 55 6.65 -8.84 12.44
N MET A 56 7.96 -8.59 12.32
CA MET A 56 8.76 -9.02 11.17
C MET A 56 8.98 -10.54 11.14
N GLY A 57 8.98 -11.18 12.31
CA GLY A 57 9.05 -12.64 12.45
C GLY A 57 7.73 -13.36 12.24
N ASN A 58 6.60 -12.66 12.32
CA ASN A 58 5.26 -13.26 12.36
C ASN A 58 4.90 -13.97 11.05
N PRO A 59 4.60 -15.28 11.07
CA PRO A 59 4.27 -16.03 9.86
C PRO A 59 2.96 -15.58 9.21
N LYS A 60 1.97 -15.10 9.98
CA LYS A 60 0.70 -14.60 9.44
C LYS A 60 0.90 -13.27 8.71
N VAL A 61 1.78 -12.39 9.21
CA VAL A 61 2.18 -11.15 8.52
C VAL A 61 2.82 -11.48 7.19
N LYS A 62 3.76 -12.41 7.16
CA LYS A 62 4.44 -12.84 5.92
C LYS A 62 3.44 -13.44 4.92
N ALA A 63 2.58 -14.35 5.38
CA ALA A 63 1.58 -14.99 4.54
C ALA A 63 0.55 -13.97 3.98
N HIS A 64 0.14 -13.01 4.77
CA HIS A 64 -0.78 -11.97 4.30
C HIS A 64 -0.09 -10.99 3.34
N GLY A 65 1.15 -10.59 3.63
CA GLY A 65 1.95 -9.77 2.72
C GLY A 65 2.11 -10.41 1.33
N LYS A 66 2.33 -11.74 1.28
CA LYS A 66 2.31 -12.50 0.03
C LYS A 66 0.98 -12.37 -0.72
N LYS A 67 -0.17 -12.50 -0.02
CA LYS A 67 -1.50 -12.34 -0.62
C LYS A 67 -1.71 -10.93 -1.18
N VAL A 68 -1.26 -9.92 -0.43
CA VAL A 68 -1.35 -8.51 -0.86
C VAL A 68 -0.58 -8.28 -2.16
N LEU A 69 0.67 -8.73 -2.24
CA LEU A 69 1.45 -8.56 -3.47
C LEU A 69 1.03 -9.52 -4.59
N GLY A 70 0.44 -10.67 -4.25
CA GLY A 70 -0.20 -11.55 -5.24
C GLY A 70 -1.35 -10.82 -5.95
N ALA A 71 -2.26 -10.21 -5.20
CA ALA A 71 -3.34 -9.40 -5.77
C ALA A 71 -2.81 -8.23 -6.62
N PHE A 72 -1.69 -7.64 -6.20
CA PHE A 72 -1.01 -6.62 -6.99
C PHE A 72 -0.48 -7.18 -8.32
N SER A 73 0.11 -8.38 -8.32
CA SER A 73 0.55 -9.06 -9.54
C SER A 73 -0.61 -9.33 -10.50
N ASP A 74 -1.75 -9.75 -9.96
CA ASP A 74 -2.97 -9.97 -10.75
C ASP A 74 -3.45 -8.66 -11.41
N GLY A 75 -3.37 -7.55 -10.68
CA GLY A 75 -3.68 -6.24 -11.22
C GLY A 75 -2.74 -5.81 -12.35
N LEU A 76 -1.43 -6.10 -12.24
CA LEU A 76 -0.46 -5.83 -13.31
C LEU A 76 -0.76 -6.64 -14.57
N ALA A 77 -1.25 -7.86 -14.42
CA ALA A 77 -1.65 -8.69 -15.55
C ALA A 77 -2.93 -8.19 -16.25
N HIS A 78 -3.76 -7.40 -15.54
CA HIS A 78 -5.07 -6.94 -16.01
C HIS A 78 -5.20 -5.41 -15.95
N LEU A 79 -4.18 -4.69 -16.42
CA LEU A 79 -4.14 -3.21 -16.39
C LEU A 79 -5.28 -2.52 -17.14
N ASP A 80 -5.89 -3.20 -18.09
CA ASP A 80 -7.05 -2.76 -18.89
C ASP A 80 -8.38 -2.87 -18.11
N ASN A 81 -8.47 -3.75 -17.12
CA ASN A 81 -9.69 -3.99 -16.34
C ASN A 81 -9.47 -4.03 -14.83
N LEU A 82 -8.73 -3.07 -14.28
CA LEU A 82 -8.43 -2.98 -12.85
C LEU A 82 -9.68 -2.93 -11.96
N LYS A 83 -10.72 -2.23 -12.43
CA LYS A 83 -11.99 -2.13 -11.69
C LYS A 83 -12.64 -3.50 -11.50
N GLY A 84 -12.66 -4.33 -12.53
CA GLY A 84 -13.20 -5.69 -12.45
C GLY A 84 -12.31 -6.58 -11.57
N THR A 85 -11.00 -6.51 -11.77
CA THR A 85 -10.02 -7.33 -11.03
C THR A 85 -10.08 -7.09 -9.51
N PHE A 86 -10.29 -5.85 -9.08
CA PHE A 86 -10.29 -5.50 -7.66
C PHE A 86 -11.67 -5.29 -7.03
N SER A 87 -12.76 -5.49 -7.78
CA SER A 87 -14.11 -5.23 -7.25
C SER A 87 -14.42 -5.98 -5.97
N GLN A 88 -14.12 -7.27 -5.90
CA GLN A 88 -14.37 -8.11 -4.72
C GLN A 88 -13.49 -7.72 -3.53
N LEU A 89 -12.21 -7.41 -3.78
CA LEU A 89 -11.31 -6.95 -2.73
C LEU A 89 -11.73 -5.58 -2.20
N SER A 90 -12.18 -4.71 -3.08
CA SER A 90 -12.68 -3.39 -2.73
C SER A 90 -13.90 -3.51 -1.82
N GLU A 91 -14.90 -4.30 -2.22
CA GLU A 91 -16.10 -4.57 -1.43
C GLU A 91 -15.76 -5.16 -0.04
N LEU A 92 -14.85 -6.14 0.00
CA LEU A 92 -14.42 -6.76 1.26
C LEU A 92 -13.84 -5.73 2.23
N HIS A 93 -12.89 -4.92 1.76
CA HIS A 93 -12.22 -3.95 2.63
C HIS A 93 -13.12 -2.79 3.03
N CYS A 94 -14.03 -2.39 2.15
CA CYS A 94 -14.94 -1.30 2.36
C CYS A 94 -16.09 -1.68 3.27
N ASP A 95 -16.85 -2.71 2.90
CA ASP A 95 -18.14 -3.01 3.48
C ASP A 95 -18.03 -3.94 4.70
N LYS A 96 -16.99 -4.78 4.74
CA LYS A 96 -16.80 -5.73 5.84
C LYS A 96 -15.70 -5.32 6.82
N LEU A 97 -14.57 -4.85 6.30
CA LEU A 97 -13.41 -4.50 7.13
C LEU A 97 -13.34 -3.02 7.51
N HIS A 98 -14.12 -2.16 6.84
CA HIS A 98 -14.16 -0.71 7.08
C HIS A 98 -12.77 -0.07 7.13
N VAL A 99 -11.89 -0.48 6.23
CA VAL A 99 -10.51 0.03 6.15
C VAL A 99 -10.52 1.37 5.44
N ASP A 100 -9.98 2.40 6.09
CA ASP A 100 -9.80 3.70 5.46
C ASP A 100 -8.85 3.59 4.26
N PRO A 101 -9.23 4.11 3.07
CA PRO A 101 -8.37 4.16 1.88
C PRO A 101 -6.96 4.72 2.11
N GLU A 102 -6.81 5.60 3.08
CA GLU A 102 -5.50 6.17 3.44
C GLU A 102 -4.49 5.08 3.85
N ASN A 103 -4.93 3.98 4.49
CA ASN A 103 -4.03 2.89 4.86
C ASN A 103 -3.39 2.21 3.64
N PHE A 104 -4.08 2.20 2.50
CA PHE A 104 -3.49 1.69 1.25
C PHE A 104 -2.45 2.66 0.68
N ARG A 105 -2.66 3.98 0.84
CA ARG A 105 -1.67 4.97 0.45
C ARG A 105 -0.38 4.80 1.26
N LEU A 106 -0.51 4.55 2.56
CA LEU A 106 0.62 4.26 3.44
C LEU A 106 1.35 2.98 3.01
N LEU A 107 0.61 1.92 2.73
CA LEU A 107 1.19 0.67 2.23
C LEU A 107 1.94 0.85 0.90
N GLY A 108 1.37 1.63 -0.01
CA GLY A 108 2.02 1.96 -1.28
C GLY A 108 3.34 2.72 -1.09
N ASN A 109 3.39 3.66 -0.16
CA ASN A 109 4.63 4.36 0.19
C ASN A 109 5.68 3.40 0.75
N VAL A 110 5.29 2.54 1.68
CA VAL A 110 6.19 1.53 2.26
C VAL A 110 6.69 0.57 1.18
N LEU A 111 5.81 0.10 0.30
CA LEU A 111 6.18 -0.80 -0.79
C LEU A 111 7.25 -0.17 -1.71
N VAL A 112 7.07 1.10 -2.10
CA VAL A 112 8.06 1.82 -2.91
C VAL A 112 9.41 1.89 -2.19
N CYS A 113 9.42 2.17 -0.88
CA CYS A 113 10.67 2.19 -0.10
C CYS A 113 11.34 0.80 -0.06
N VAL A 114 10.56 -0.27 0.12
CA VAL A 114 11.08 -1.64 0.13
C VAL A 114 11.66 -2.02 -1.24
N LEU A 115 10.96 -1.70 -2.32
CA LEU A 115 11.45 -1.94 -3.69
C LEU A 115 12.72 -1.13 -3.98
N ALA A 116 12.74 0.15 -3.64
CA ALA A 116 13.93 0.99 -3.82
C ALA A 116 15.15 0.46 -3.07
N ARG A 117 14.96 -0.04 -1.84
CA ARG A 117 16.02 -0.67 -1.07
C ARG A 117 16.53 -1.97 -1.70
N ASN A 118 15.62 -2.83 -2.17
CA ASN A 118 15.99 -4.12 -2.74
C ASN A 118 16.66 -4.01 -4.12
N PHE A 119 16.26 -3.03 -4.92
CA PHE A 119 16.75 -2.85 -6.28
C PHE A 119 17.80 -1.75 -6.44
N GLY A 120 17.98 -0.89 -5.44
CA GLY A 120 19.01 0.15 -5.43
C GLY A 120 19.01 0.97 -6.73
N LYS A 121 20.14 0.96 -7.44
CA LYS A 121 20.31 1.74 -8.69
C LYS A 121 19.42 1.27 -9.85
N GLU A 122 18.88 0.06 -9.79
CA GLU A 122 17.93 -0.42 -10.81
C GLU A 122 16.53 0.17 -10.62
N PHE A 123 16.24 0.77 -9.45
CA PHE A 123 14.96 1.42 -9.17
C PHE A 123 14.94 2.83 -9.79
N THR A 124 14.46 2.93 -11.01
CA THR A 124 14.43 4.20 -11.78
C THR A 124 13.24 5.09 -11.42
N PRO A 125 13.26 6.38 -11.75
CA PRO A 125 12.12 7.29 -11.56
C PRO A 125 10.82 6.79 -12.23
N GLN A 126 10.92 6.12 -13.39
CA GLN A 126 9.77 5.52 -14.08
C GLN A 126 9.12 4.42 -13.24
N MET A 127 9.91 3.66 -12.49
CA MET A 127 9.41 2.61 -11.59
C MET A 127 8.65 3.18 -10.38
N GLN A 128 8.89 4.44 -10.00
CA GLN A 128 8.09 5.13 -8.98
C GLN A 128 6.62 5.30 -9.40
N ALA A 129 6.32 5.11 -10.69
CA ALA A 129 4.94 5.03 -11.18
C ALA A 129 4.12 3.92 -10.48
N ILE A 130 4.77 2.89 -9.92
CA ILE A 130 4.14 1.88 -9.04
C ILE A 130 3.32 2.56 -7.94
N ARG A 131 3.82 3.64 -7.33
CA ARG A 131 3.09 4.38 -6.30
C ARG A 131 1.78 4.98 -6.84
N ARG A 132 1.84 5.61 -8.02
CA ARG A 132 0.64 6.19 -8.65
C ARG A 132 -0.35 5.09 -9.04
N TRP A 133 0.16 3.98 -9.55
CA TRP A 133 -0.63 2.85 -9.93
C TRP A 133 -1.29 2.18 -8.70
N TRP A 134 -0.59 2.06 -7.59
CA TRP A 134 -1.15 1.60 -6.33
C TRP A 134 -2.34 2.46 -5.87
N LEU A 135 -2.30 3.77 -6.14
CA LEU A 135 -3.42 4.67 -5.85
C LEU A 135 -4.63 4.42 -6.78
N VAL A 136 -4.42 3.94 -8.01
CA VAL A 136 -5.52 3.53 -8.90
C VAL A 136 -6.25 2.30 -8.36
N TRP A 137 -5.57 1.46 -7.62
CA TRP A 137 -6.17 0.34 -6.89
C TRP A 137 -7.21 0.81 -5.86
N LEU A 138 -7.09 2.04 -5.38
CA LEU A 138 -8.04 2.71 -4.47
C LEU A 138 -9.25 3.30 -5.18
N MET A 139 -9.19 3.53 -6.50
CA MET A 139 -10.24 4.22 -7.25
C MET A 139 -11.63 3.55 -7.20
N PRO A 140 -11.78 2.22 -7.19
CA PRO A 140 -13.09 1.59 -7.01
C PRO A 140 -13.77 1.99 -5.68
N TRP A 141 -12.99 2.26 -4.65
CA TRP A 141 -13.45 2.68 -3.31
C TRP A 141 -14.04 4.09 -3.30
N LEU A 142 -13.49 4.98 -4.12
CA LEU A 142 -13.94 6.37 -4.21
C LEU A 142 -15.18 6.54 -5.09
N THR A 143 -15.55 5.51 -5.87
CA THR A 143 -16.64 5.60 -6.85
C THR A 143 -17.91 4.83 -6.49
N THR A 144 -17.94 4.11 -5.37
CA THR A 144 -19.17 3.44 -4.91
C THR A 144 -20.17 4.50 -4.40
N PRO A 145 -21.41 4.55 -4.96
CA PRO A 145 -22.35 5.66 -4.69
C PRO A 145 -22.85 5.77 -3.24
N GLY A 146 -22.67 4.74 -2.42
CA GLY A 146 -23.16 4.71 -1.03
C GLY A 146 -22.21 5.29 0.01
N GLN A 147 -20.92 5.47 -0.30
CA GLN A 147 -19.92 5.84 0.71
C GLN A 147 -19.48 7.30 0.73
N ARG A 148 -19.95 8.11 -0.21
CA ARG A 148 -19.67 9.56 -0.21
C ARG A 148 -20.14 10.32 1.03
N ALA A 149 -21.06 9.75 1.81
CA ALA A 149 -21.70 10.47 2.92
C ALA A 149 -21.22 10.09 4.33
N GLY A 150 -20.53 8.93 4.52
CA GLY A 150 -20.28 8.42 5.86
C GLY A 150 -18.82 8.32 6.30
N LEU A 151 -17.89 8.00 5.41
CA LEU A 151 -16.49 7.72 5.75
C LEU A 151 -15.51 8.82 5.32
N CYS A 152 -15.91 9.69 4.39
CA CYS A 152 -15.14 10.88 4.01
C CYS A 152 -15.51 12.14 4.81
N ALA A 153 -16.32 12.02 5.83
CA ALA A 153 -16.66 13.12 6.70
C ALA A 153 -15.62 13.26 7.81
N GLY A 154 -14.47 13.79 7.49
CA GLY A 154 -13.70 14.50 8.46
C GLY A 154 -12.18 14.31 8.43
N PRO A 155 -11.44 15.39 8.13
CA PRO A 155 -10.04 15.53 8.54
C PRO A 155 -9.87 15.45 10.06
N SER A 156 -10.96 15.42 10.81
CA SER A 156 -11.01 15.55 12.26
C SER A 156 -10.53 14.32 13.05
N LEU A 157 -10.63 13.10 12.51
CA LEU A 157 -10.19 11.92 13.27
C LEU A 157 -8.66 11.78 13.20
N TRP A 158 -8.08 12.05 12.05
CA TRP A 158 -6.63 12.00 11.88
C TRP A 158 -5.91 13.09 12.68
N GLN A 159 -6.45 14.30 12.69
CA GLN A 159 -5.94 15.43 13.49
C GLN A 159 -6.10 15.24 15.00
N ARG A 160 -7.10 14.48 15.45
CA ARG A 160 -7.28 14.17 16.89
C ARG A 160 -6.31 13.13 17.41
N ILE A 161 -5.84 12.21 16.54
CA ILE A 161 -4.93 11.13 16.94
C ILE A 161 -3.45 11.56 16.83
N HIS A 162 -3.13 12.55 16.01
CA HIS A 162 -1.76 13.05 15.78
C HIS A 162 -1.66 14.56 15.74
N PRO A 163 -1.70 15.25 16.90
CA PRO A 163 -1.53 16.70 16.94
C PRO A 163 -0.12 17.20 16.59
N THR A 164 0.86 16.33 16.38
CA THR A 164 2.29 16.69 16.25
C THR A 164 3.00 16.32 14.96
N SER A 165 2.31 15.79 13.94
CA SER A 165 2.98 15.45 12.67
C SER A 165 2.91 16.54 11.59
N ALA A 166 2.65 17.79 11.97
CA ALA A 166 2.73 18.94 11.07
C ALA A 166 4.17 19.43 10.78
N GLY A 167 5.19 18.67 11.19
CA GLY A 167 6.57 19.15 11.23
C GLY A 167 7.59 18.44 10.34
N CYS A 168 7.21 17.58 9.38
CA CYS A 168 8.22 16.90 8.57
C CYS A 168 7.86 16.77 7.09
N LEU A 169 7.53 17.89 6.46
CA LEU A 169 7.60 18.07 5.01
C LEU A 169 8.09 19.47 4.73
N SER A 170 9.40 19.72 4.92
CA SER A 170 10.03 20.88 4.31
C SER A 170 10.24 20.58 2.83
N GLU A 171 9.86 21.53 2.01
CA GLU A 171 10.02 21.54 0.54
C GLU A 171 11.47 21.68 0.06
N SER A 172 12.38 20.97 0.65
CA SER A 172 13.77 20.91 0.17
C SER A 172 14.21 19.46 0.13
N GLY A 173 14.36 18.95 -1.10
CA GLY A 173 14.73 17.58 -1.43
C GLY A 173 16.05 17.14 -0.80
N GLY A 174 15.98 16.58 0.38
CA GLY A 174 17.06 15.91 1.07
C GLY A 174 16.55 14.62 1.68
N TRP A 175 17.06 13.50 1.23
CA TRP A 175 16.83 12.20 1.83
C TRP A 175 17.54 12.13 3.16
N CYS A 176 16.83 11.93 4.27
CA CYS A 176 17.46 11.53 5.52
C CYS A 176 17.79 10.03 5.47
N GLY A 177 19.06 9.71 5.73
CA GLY A 177 19.65 8.39 5.79
C GLY A 177 19.15 7.49 6.93
#